data_92c936896d27ec594301319db02a07ea
#
_entry.id   92c936896d27ec594301319db02a07ea
#
_cell.length_a   1.000
_cell.length_b   1.000
_cell.length_c   1.000
_cell.angle_alpha   90.00
_cell.angle_beta   90.00
_cell.angle_gamma   90.00
#
_symmetry.space_group_name_H-M   'P 1'
#
loop_
_entity.id
_entity.type
_entity.pdbx_description
1 polymer ?
#
loop_
_entity_poly.entity_id
_entity_poly.type
_entity_poly.pdbx_seq_one_letter_code
_entity_poly.pdbx_strand_id
1 'polypeptide(L)'
;FSLAHEKINDAGRSWYVTLYNANGKRVSRKDDDHIYSYAGSTYTESKAVKLSKGTYYLKVQAFAKNAVEKEYTLCVNKIENRKTSVTSVKSTAYNKLKVSWKVVPAATSYQIYRSTAKDGDYQNIKTINSVGTSSWTDGSVKTGKTYYYKIKTVVKTQNGEQTSGFSNVKSAKAVPAKTTLKAKASDAKNVKLTWSKVKGASGYEIYRSNSKDGKCSKVKTISKGSTTSYKNGKLKKSTTYYYKIRAYRKVNGKKVYGSYSSVVSVKTKAK
;
A
#
# COMPACT_ATOMS: atom_id res chain seq x y z
N PHE A 1 -21.37 15.24 -5.59
CA PHE A 1 -21.96 14.45 -6.68
C PHE A 1 -20.94 14.26 -7.79
N SER A 2 -21.07 13.19 -8.52
CA SER A 2 -20.30 12.94 -9.73
C SER A 2 -21.27 12.55 -10.86
N LEU A 3 -20.97 12.96 -12.07
CA LEU A 3 -21.67 12.54 -13.28
C LEU A 3 -20.70 11.75 -14.13
N ALA A 4 -21.07 10.54 -14.51
CA ALA A 4 -20.36 9.72 -15.46
C ALA A 4 -21.21 9.52 -16.71
N HIS A 5 -20.62 9.53 -17.89
CA HIS A 5 -21.29 9.25 -19.16
C HIS A 5 -20.44 8.30 -20.00
N GLU A 6 -21.08 7.57 -20.89
CA GLU A 6 -20.40 6.75 -21.88
C GLU A 6 -19.60 7.59 -22.89
N LYS A 7 -18.68 6.94 -23.59
CA LYS A 7 -17.83 7.56 -24.60
C LYS A 7 -18.69 8.23 -25.69
N ILE A 8 -18.57 9.54 -25.82
CA ILE A 8 -19.30 10.34 -26.80
C ILE A 8 -18.39 10.67 -27.97
N ASN A 9 -18.86 10.42 -29.20
CA ASN A 9 -18.06 10.66 -30.42
C ASN A 9 -18.05 12.12 -30.92
N ASP A 10 -18.90 13.00 -30.31
CA ASP A 10 -19.04 14.39 -30.71
C ASP A 10 -18.45 15.35 -29.68
N ALA A 11 -17.63 16.29 -30.14
CA ALA A 11 -17.07 17.35 -29.32
C ALA A 11 -18.13 18.41 -28.96
N GLY A 12 -18.08 18.94 -27.74
CA GLY A 12 -18.82 20.14 -27.33
C GLY A 12 -20.15 19.92 -26.65
N ARG A 13 -20.44 18.72 -26.13
CA ARG A 13 -21.66 18.49 -25.32
C ARG A 13 -21.40 18.78 -23.87
N SER A 14 -22.22 19.65 -23.28
CA SER A 14 -22.14 20.04 -21.87
C SER A 14 -23.42 19.71 -21.14
N TRP A 15 -23.27 19.34 -19.88
CA TRP A 15 -24.37 19.14 -18.97
C TRP A 15 -24.32 20.16 -17.85
N TYR A 16 -25.48 20.68 -17.45
CA TYR A 16 -25.61 21.50 -16.25
C TYR A 16 -26.15 20.65 -15.12
N VAL A 17 -25.46 20.62 -13.99
CA VAL A 17 -25.94 20.00 -12.76
C VAL A 17 -26.08 21.07 -11.69
N THR A 18 -27.29 21.54 -11.50
CA THR A 18 -27.59 22.62 -10.56
C THR A 18 -28.22 22.07 -9.29
N LEU A 19 -27.72 22.50 -8.14
CA LEU A 19 -28.23 22.11 -6.84
C LEU A 19 -29.10 23.22 -6.24
N TYR A 20 -30.29 22.85 -5.78
CA TYR A 20 -31.25 23.72 -5.12
C TYR A 20 -31.58 23.21 -3.72
N ASN A 21 -31.85 24.13 -2.76
CA ASN A 21 -32.37 23.76 -1.46
C ASN A 21 -33.89 23.47 -1.53
N ALA A 22 -34.50 23.08 -0.39
CA ALA A 22 -35.90 22.76 -0.31
C ALA A 22 -36.87 23.92 -0.74
N ASN A 23 -36.38 25.15 -0.64
CA ASN A 23 -37.15 26.36 -1.03
C ASN A 23 -36.90 26.78 -2.49
N GLY A 24 -36.29 25.91 -3.30
CA GLY A 24 -35.97 26.21 -4.69
C GLY A 24 -34.85 27.21 -4.91
N LYS A 25 -34.13 27.63 -3.83
CA LYS A 25 -32.98 28.53 -3.95
C LYS A 25 -31.75 27.74 -4.38
N ARG A 26 -31.07 28.24 -5.42
CA ARG A 26 -29.80 27.68 -5.89
C ARG A 26 -28.71 27.77 -4.81
N VAL A 27 -28.00 26.67 -4.58
CA VAL A 27 -26.91 26.56 -3.59
C VAL A 27 -25.55 26.27 -4.21
N SER A 28 -25.51 25.78 -5.49
CA SER A 28 -24.28 25.72 -6.29
C SER A 28 -23.93 27.07 -6.89
N ARG A 29 -22.62 27.32 -7.10
CA ARG A 29 -22.17 28.53 -7.81
C ARG A 29 -22.44 28.37 -9.31
N LYS A 30 -22.68 29.50 -10.02
CA LYS A 30 -23.00 29.46 -11.47
C LYS A 30 -21.90 28.81 -12.30
N ASP A 31 -20.65 29.05 -11.95
CA ASP A 31 -19.48 28.55 -12.69
C ASP A 31 -19.13 27.07 -12.37
N ASP A 32 -19.75 26.50 -11.33
CA ASP A 32 -19.52 25.12 -10.88
C ASP A 32 -20.55 24.13 -11.44
N ASP A 33 -21.53 24.60 -12.20
CA ASP A 33 -22.63 23.77 -12.71
C ASP A 33 -22.31 23.13 -14.06
N HIS A 34 -21.27 23.56 -14.75
CA HIS A 34 -20.85 23.02 -16.04
C HIS A 34 -20.08 21.72 -15.88
N ILE A 35 -20.50 20.69 -16.60
CA ILE A 35 -19.77 19.45 -16.81
C ILE A 35 -19.51 19.35 -18.30
N TYR A 36 -18.23 19.45 -18.67
CA TYR A 36 -17.79 19.33 -20.06
C TYR A 36 -17.52 17.88 -20.43
N SER A 37 -17.99 17.45 -21.59
CA SER A 37 -17.58 16.19 -22.19
C SER A 37 -16.66 16.45 -23.37
N TYR A 38 -15.54 15.73 -23.46
CA TYR A 38 -14.63 15.77 -24.58
C TYR A 38 -14.84 14.55 -25.48
N ALA A 39 -14.79 14.75 -26.80
CA ALA A 39 -14.91 13.66 -27.76
C ALA A 39 -13.87 12.55 -27.47
N GLY A 40 -14.32 11.32 -27.45
CA GLY A 40 -13.46 10.16 -27.28
C GLY A 40 -13.06 9.78 -25.85
N SER A 41 -13.54 10.50 -24.83
CA SER A 41 -13.24 10.18 -23.42
C SER A 41 -14.48 9.75 -22.63
N THR A 42 -14.32 8.80 -21.72
CA THR A 42 -15.21 8.62 -20.58
C THR A 42 -14.80 9.64 -19.53
N TYR A 43 -15.64 10.60 -19.26
CA TYR A 43 -15.33 11.66 -18.31
C TYR A 43 -16.15 11.48 -17.03
N THR A 44 -15.47 11.54 -15.89
CA THR A 44 -16.12 11.61 -14.59
C THR A 44 -15.70 12.90 -13.92
N GLU A 45 -16.57 13.89 -13.87
CA GLU A 45 -16.36 15.09 -13.06
C GLU A 45 -17.05 14.92 -11.72
N SER A 46 -16.34 15.19 -10.64
CA SER A 46 -16.91 15.18 -9.28
C SER A 46 -16.81 16.56 -8.65
N LYS A 47 -17.94 17.07 -8.17
CA LYS A 47 -18.00 18.33 -7.43
C LYS A 47 -18.49 18.09 -6.00
N ALA A 48 -17.77 18.65 -5.04
CA ALA A 48 -18.10 18.55 -3.63
C ALA A 48 -18.69 19.88 -3.14
N VAL A 49 -19.90 19.85 -2.62
CA VAL A 49 -20.60 20.99 -2.05
C VAL A 49 -20.87 20.71 -0.58
N LYS A 50 -20.54 21.68 0.32
CA LYS A 50 -20.88 21.55 1.74
C LYS A 50 -22.35 21.93 1.92
N LEU A 51 -23.14 20.98 2.42
CA LEU A 51 -24.56 21.19 2.69
C LEU A 51 -24.83 21.05 4.19
N SER A 52 -25.70 21.90 4.73
CA SER A 52 -26.32 21.67 6.05
C SER A 52 -27.34 20.54 5.95
N LYS A 53 -27.79 20.03 7.10
CA LYS A 53 -28.87 19.04 7.13
C LYS A 53 -30.12 19.63 6.49
N GLY A 54 -30.68 18.94 5.47
CA GLY A 54 -31.87 19.43 4.75
C GLY A 54 -32.18 18.57 3.54
N THR A 55 -33.26 18.92 2.85
CA THR A 55 -33.64 18.36 1.57
C THR A 55 -33.10 19.24 0.43
N TYR A 56 -32.55 18.60 -0.59
CA TYR A 56 -31.97 19.27 -1.74
C TYR A 56 -32.43 18.61 -3.02
N TYR A 57 -32.58 19.41 -4.07
CA TYR A 57 -33.00 18.97 -5.41
C TYR A 57 -31.86 19.18 -6.38
N LEU A 58 -31.58 18.17 -7.17
CA LEU A 58 -30.50 18.20 -8.18
C LEU A 58 -31.22 18.27 -9.56
N LYS A 59 -30.95 19.35 -10.31
CA LYS A 59 -31.46 19.54 -11.66
C LYS A 59 -30.31 19.23 -12.65
N VAL A 60 -30.55 18.30 -13.55
CA VAL A 60 -29.63 17.97 -14.65
C VAL A 60 -30.24 18.45 -15.94
N GLN A 61 -29.53 19.27 -16.69
CA GLN A 61 -29.98 19.81 -17.99
C GLN A 61 -28.93 19.58 -19.06
N ALA A 62 -29.33 19.11 -20.22
CA ALA A 62 -28.47 19.07 -21.40
C ALA A 62 -28.39 20.48 -22.03
N PHE A 63 -27.20 20.88 -22.47
CA PHE A 63 -26.99 22.17 -23.08
C PHE A 63 -27.40 22.23 -24.57
N ALA A 64 -27.43 21.09 -25.26
CA ALA A 64 -27.77 21.01 -26.68
C ALA A 64 -29.01 20.16 -26.93
N LYS A 65 -29.82 20.55 -27.91
CA LYS A 65 -31.07 19.85 -28.31
C LYS A 65 -30.89 18.35 -28.61
N ASN A 66 -29.71 17.93 -29.05
CA ASN A 66 -29.41 16.55 -29.44
C ASN A 66 -28.80 15.69 -28.32
N ALA A 67 -28.74 16.19 -27.08
CA ALA A 67 -28.19 15.47 -25.95
C ALA A 67 -29.20 14.57 -25.20
N VAL A 68 -30.46 14.53 -25.69
CA VAL A 68 -31.58 13.93 -24.95
C VAL A 68 -31.63 12.41 -25.03
N GLU A 69 -30.90 11.78 -25.96
CA GLU A 69 -31.06 10.34 -26.24
C GLU A 69 -29.98 9.44 -25.62
N LYS A 70 -29.11 9.95 -24.74
CA LYS A 70 -28.05 9.12 -24.15
C LYS A 70 -28.20 9.01 -22.64
N GLU A 71 -28.10 7.79 -22.16
CA GLU A 71 -28.10 7.50 -20.73
C GLU A 71 -26.89 8.16 -20.02
N TYR A 72 -27.14 8.69 -18.85
CA TYR A 72 -26.09 9.16 -17.92
C TYR A 72 -26.31 8.54 -16.56
N THR A 73 -25.21 8.26 -15.88
CA THR A 73 -25.26 7.79 -14.50
C THR A 73 -24.94 8.94 -13.56
N LEU A 74 -25.90 9.35 -12.75
CA LEU A 74 -25.70 10.34 -11.71
C LEU A 74 -25.45 9.64 -10.38
N CYS A 75 -24.22 9.79 -9.83
CA CYS A 75 -23.90 9.32 -8.50
C CYS A 75 -23.92 10.48 -7.52
N VAL A 76 -24.84 10.48 -6.57
CA VAL A 76 -24.87 11.42 -5.45
C VAL A 76 -24.34 10.72 -4.22
N ASN A 77 -23.09 11.00 -3.87
CA ASN A 77 -22.46 10.47 -2.67
C ASN A 77 -22.38 11.55 -1.61
N LYS A 78 -22.86 11.25 -0.39
CA LYS A 78 -22.53 12.07 0.78
C LYS A 78 -21.04 11.97 1.02
N ILE A 79 -20.31 13.06 0.79
CA ILE A 79 -18.92 13.16 1.19
C ILE A 79 -18.92 13.37 2.71
N GLU A 80 -19.00 12.28 3.44
CA GLU A 80 -18.62 12.33 4.84
C GLU A 80 -17.10 12.47 4.89
N ASN A 81 -16.64 13.27 5.83
CA ASN A 81 -15.21 13.40 6.16
C ASN A 81 -14.71 12.05 6.71
N ARG A 82 -14.62 11.04 5.85
CA ARG A 82 -14.37 9.65 6.22
C ARG A 82 -12.92 9.45 6.55
N LYS A 83 -12.68 8.96 7.76
CA LYS A 83 -11.36 8.46 8.14
C LYS A 83 -10.99 7.29 7.23
N THR A 84 -9.76 7.30 6.70
CA THR A 84 -9.20 6.08 6.11
C THR A 84 -8.85 5.06 7.20
N SER A 85 -8.49 3.86 6.78
CA SER A 85 -7.96 2.82 7.67
C SER A 85 -6.61 2.36 7.16
N VAL A 86 -5.56 2.43 7.99
CA VAL A 86 -4.28 1.82 7.68
C VAL A 86 -4.44 0.31 7.69
N THR A 87 -4.27 -0.32 6.54
CA THR A 87 -4.45 -1.77 6.36
C THR A 87 -3.21 -2.56 6.73
N SER A 88 -2.02 -2.02 6.42
CA SER A 88 -0.76 -2.66 6.79
C SER A 88 0.42 -1.68 6.86
N VAL A 89 1.40 -2.02 7.70
CA VAL A 89 2.76 -1.48 7.66
C VAL A 89 3.71 -2.65 7.57
N LYS A 90 4.57 -2.70 6.55
CA LYS A 90 5.47 -3.84 6.30
C LYS A 90 6.88 -3.35 5.98
N SER A 91 7.88 -4.02 6.56
CA SER A 91 9.27 -3.78 6.18
C SER A 91 9.55 -4.38 4.80
N THR A 92 9.94 -3.54 3.85
CA THR A 92 10.32 -3.95 2.48
C THR A 92 11.82 -3.97 2.28
N ALA A 93 12.56 -3.21 3.11
CA ALA A 93 14.01 -3.23 3.17
C ALA A 93 14.48 -2.77 4.56
N TYR A 94 15.76 -2.94 4.85
CA TYR A 94 16.36 -2.57 6.13
C TYR A 94 16.10 -1.12 6.57
N ASN A 95 15.80 -0.24 5.62
CA ASN A 95 15.53 1.19 5.82
C ASN A 95 14.25 1.64 5.10
N LYS A 96 13.30 0.75 4.82
CA LYS A 96 12.06 1.07 4.14
C LYS A 96 10.86 0.38 4.77
N LEU A 97 9.81 1.15 5.04
CA LEU A 97 8.51 0.65 5.48
C LEU A 97 7.44 1.06 4.48
N LYS A 98 6.72 0.08 3.92
CA LYS A 98 5.53 0.33 3.09
C LYS A 98 4.32 0.45 3.99
N VAL A 99 3.65 1.59 3.94
CA VAL A 99 2.36 1.88 4.59
C VAL A 99 1.27 1.73 3.54
N SER A 100 0.21 1.00 3.86
CA SER A 100 -0.96 0.83 2.97
C SER A 100 -2.24 1.17 3.73
N TRP A 101 -3.23 1.70 3.02
CA TRP A 101 -4.50 2.15 3.59
C TRP A 101 -5.67 1.91 2.62
N LYS A 102 -6.89 2.08 3.11
CA LYS A 102 -8.08 2.06 2.25
C LYS A 102 -8.23 3.39 1.53
N VAL A 103 -8.48 3.34 0.23
CA VAL A 103 -8.89 4.54 -0.53
C VAL A 103 -10.22 5.04 0.02
N VAL A 104 -10.32 6.34 0.20
CA VAL A 104 -11.57 7.01 0.60
C VAL A 104 -12.10 7.75 -0.63
N PRO A 105 -13.32 7.46 -1.08
CA PRO A 105 -13.93 8.20 -2.17
C PRO A 105 -13.95 9.71 -1.87
N ALA A 106 -13.70 10.52 -2.89
CA ALA A 106 -13.57 11.98 -2.82
C ALA A 106 -12.39 12.52 -1.99
N ALA A 107 -11.53 11.69 -1.43
CA ALA A 107 -10.29 12.17 -0.84
C ALA A 107 -9.39 12.76 -1.94
N THR A 108 -8.96 14.00 -1.80
CA THR A 108 -8.05 14.67 -2.73
C THR A 108 -6.59 14.43 -2.36
N SER A 109 -6.33 14.18 -1.07
CA SER A 109 -4.99 13.84 -0.59
C SER A 109 -5.03 13.05 0.73
N TYR A 110 -3.87 12.46 1.07
CA TYR A 110 -3.62 11.73 2.31
C TYR A 110 -2.41 12.33 3.02
N GLN A 111 -2.59 12.70 4.27
CA GLN A 111 -1.52 13.16 5.15
C GLN A 111 -1.05 12.00 6.02
N ILE A 112 0.21 11.60 5.87
CA ILE A 112 0.81 10.47 6.59
C ILE A 112 1.59 10.99 7.78
N TYR A 113 1.22 10.51 8.95
CA TYR A 113 1.84 10.87 10.23
C TYR A 113 2.62 9.68 10.79
N ARG A 114 3.78 9.96 11.36
CA ARG A 114 4.67 8.97 11.95
C ARG A 114 5.12 9.37 13.35
N SER A 115 5.25 8.36 14.22
CA SER A 115 5.91 8.46 15.52
C SER A 115 6.83 7.27 15.76
N THR A 116 7.74 7.38 16.72
CA THR A 116 8.58 6.27 17.24
C THR A 116 7.97 5.62 18.49
N ALA A 117 6.90 6.18 19.04
CA ALA A 117 6.11 5.64 20.14
C ALA A 117 4.64 5.52 19.74
N LYS A 118 3.91 4.53 20.30
CA LYS A 118 2.50 4.30 19.95
C LYS A 118 1.61 5.48 20.30
N ASP A 119 1.81 6.02 21.48
CA ASP A 119 1.05 7.13 22.04
C ASP A 119 1.88 8.44 22.11
N GLY A 120 2.94 8.53 21.28
CA GLY A 120 3.81 9.68 21.20
C GLY A 120 3.33 10.73 20.19
N ASP A 121 4.16 11.75 20.01
CA ASP A 121 3.91 12.82 19.05
C ASP A 121 4.08 12.35 17.62
N TYR A 122 3.03 12.48 16.84
CA TYR A 122 3.00 12.11 15.43
C TYR A 122 3.23 13.34 14.55
N GLN A 123 4.31 13.30 13.79
CA GLN A 123 4.65 14.35 12.83
C GLN A 123 4.13 14.00 11.44
N ASN A 124 3.57 14.97 10.71
CA ASN A 124 3.26 14.82 9.30
C ASN A 124 4.57 14.70 8.52
N ILE A 125 4.81 13.52 7.94
CA ILE A 125 6.06 13.25 7.20
C ILE A 125 5.86 13.23 5.70
N LYS A 126 4.61 13.16 5.21
CA LYS A 126 4.29 13.13 3.78
C LYS A 126 2.84 13.45 3.54
N THR A 127 2.59 14.32 2.57
CA THR A 127 1.28 14.50 1.92
C THR A 127 1.33 13.89 0.53
N ILE A 128 0.31 13.12 0.18
CA ILE A 128 0.16 12.47 -1.13
C ILE A 128 -1.07 13.04 -1.80
N ASN A 129 -0.86 13.86 -2.83
CA ASN A 129 -1.91 14.49 -3.63
C ASN A 129 -2.33 13.53 -4.76
N SER A 130 -3.07 12.49 -4.40
CA SER A 130 -3.55 11.49 -5.36
C SER A 130 -4.77 10.78 -4.85
N VAL A 131 -5.83 10.75 -5.66
CA VAL A 131 -7.17 10.22 -5.31
C VAL A 131 -7.14 8.70 -5.16
N GLY A 132 -6.41 8.00 -6.03
CA GLY A 132 -6.42 6.52 -6.09
C GLY A 132 -5.28 5.83 -5.33
N THR A 133 -4.37 6.60 -4.73
CA THR A 133 -3.20 6.00 -4.07
C THR A 133 -3.59 5.36 -2.74
N SER A 134 -3.22 4.10 -2.56
CA SER A 134 -3.49 3.29 -1.36
C SER A 134 -2.24 2.84 -0.62
N SER A 135 -1.05 3.28 -1.04
CA SER A 135 0.20 2.94 -0.35
C SER A 135 1.33 3.93 -0.65
N TRP A 136 2.25 4.04 0.32
CA TRP A 136 3.47 4.82 0.19
C TRP A 136 4.62 4.13 0.95
N THR A 137 5.85 4.38 0.53
CA THR A 137 7.04 3.79 1.16
C THR A 137 7.86 4.87 1.85
N ASP A 138 7.96 4.77 3.17
CA ASP A 138 8.86 5.59 3.98
C ASP A 138 10.29 5.07 3.84
N GLY A 139 11.15 5.86 3.22
CA GLY A 139 12.58 5.57 3.02
C GLY A 139 13.50 6.17 4.10
N SER A 140 12.94 6.90 5.07
CA SER A 140 13.71 7.63 6.10
C SER A 140 13.81 6.89 7.44
N VAL A 141 13.43 5.61 7.48
CA VAL A 141 13.44 4.81 8.71
C VAL A 141 14.80 4.18 8.99
N LYS A 142 15.17 4.05 10.27
CA LYS A 142 16.42 3.42 10.74
C LYS A 142 16.18 1.94 11.06
N THR A 143 17.11 1.07 10.61
CA THR A 143 17.07 -0.37 10.89
C THR A 143 16.97 -0.64 12.39
N GLY A 144 16.09 -1.56 12.76
CA GLY A 144 15.91 -2.00 14.14
C GLY A 144 14.98 -1.11 14.97
N LYS A 145 14.56 0.03 14.45
CA LYS A 145 13.57 0.92 15.08
C LYS A 145 12.15 0.55 14.65
N THR A 146 11.20 0.64 15.57
CA THR A 146 9.76 0.52 15.29
C THR A 146 9.21 1.90 15.01
N TYR A 147 8.33 1.99 14.02
CA TYR A 147 7.63 3.23 13.67
C TYR A 147 6.13 2.96 13.60
N TYR A 148 5.35 3.91 14.08
CA TYR A 148 3.91 3.90 14.16
C TYR A 148 3.37 4.91 13.15
N TYR A 149 2.30 4.55 12.44
CA TYR A 149 1.70 5.38 11.40
C TYR A 149 0.21 5.52 11.60
N LYS A 150 -0.30 6.72 11.35
CA LYS A 150 -1.72 7.04 11.21
C LYS A 150 -1.88 8.04 10.08
N ILE A 151 -3.06 8.12 9.51
CA ILE A 151 -3.33 8.88 8.29
C ILE A 151 -4.58 9.73 8.50
N LYS A 152 -4.55 10.96 7.97
CA LYS A 152 -5.73 11.80 7.76
C LYS A 152 -6.03 11.85 6.28
N THR A 153 -7.29 11.84 5.91
CA THR A 153 -7.75 12.18 4.56
C THR A 153 -8.03 13.67 4.49
N VAL A 154 -7.76 14.24 3.34
CA VAL A 154 -8.11 15.62 3.02
C VAL A 154 -9.06 15.61 1.83
N VAL A 155 -10.11 16.39 1.91
CA VAL A 155 -11.04 16.66 0.81
C VAL A 155 -10.98 18.16 0.51
N LYS A 156 -10.65 18.52 -0.71
CA LYS A 156 -10.77 19.90 -1.18
C LYS A 156 -12.20 20.15 -1.61
N THR A 157 -12.79 21.17 -1.05
CA THR A 157 -14.11 21.67 -1.43
C THR A 157 -13.97 23.11 -1.87
N GLN A 158 -15.00 23.68 -2.45
CA GLN A 158 -15.05 25.10 -2.79
C GLN A 158 -14.86 26.01 -1.57
N ASN A 159 -15.21 25.53 -0.39
CA ASN A 159 -15.06 26.24 0.88
C ASN A 159 -13.73 25.93 1.58
N GLY A 160 -12.74 25.41 0.86
CA GLY A 160 -11.42 25.09 1.38
C GLY A 160 -11.18 23.60 1.65
N GLU A 161 -10.08 23.29 2.31
CA GLU A 161 -9.70 21.93 2.64
C GLU A 161 -10.36 21.46 3.95
N GLN A 162 -10.93 20.28 3.91
CA GLN A 162 -11.43 19.59 5.10
C GLN A 162 -10.57 18.37 5.41
N THR A 163 -10.09 18.27 6.65
CA THR A 163 -9.25 17.17 7.11
C THR A 163 -10.03 16.25 8.03
N SER A 164 -9.93 14.94 7.81
CA SER A 164 -10.56 13.94 8.66
C SER A 164 -9.90 13.81 10.04
N GLY A 165 -10.54 13.15 10.99
CA GLY A 165 -9.87 12.59 12.15
C GLY A 165 -8.83 11.54 11.73
N PHE A 166 -7.95 11.18 12.66
CA PHE A 166 -6.93 10.16 12.41
C PHE A 166 -7.52 8.75 12.17
N SER A 167 -6.89 7.98 11.30
CA SER A 167 -7.10 6.54 11.14
C SER A 167 -6.70 5.76 12.40
N ASN A 168 -6.92 4.46 12.37
CA ASN A 168 -6.25 3.53 13.29
C ASN A 168 -4.73 3.60 13.14
N VAL A 169 -4.01 3.23 14.21
CA VAL A 169 -2.54 3.13 14.23
C VAL A 169 -2.11 1.71 13.83
N LYS A 170 -1.11 1.62 12.97
CA LYS A 170 -0.34 0.39 12.74
C LYS A 170 1.15 0.68 12.76
N SER A 171 1.94 -0.34 13.07
CA SER A 171 3.39 -0.21 13.21
C SER A 171 4.14 -1.35 12.56
N ALA A 172 5.42 -1.11 12.28
CA ALA A 172 6.38 -2.14 11.94
C ALA A 172 7.80 -1.73 12.36
N LYS A 173 8.62 -2.74 12.60
CA LYS A 173 10.05 -2.59 12.79
C LYS A 173 10.76 -2.66 11.45
N ALA A 174 11.65 -1.70 11.15
CA ALA A 174 12.45 -1.74 9.94
C ALA A 174 13.53 -2.83 10.06
N VAL A 175 13.47 -3.83 9.20
CA VAL A 175 14.33 -5.02 9.22
C VAL A 175 14.79 -5.37 7.80
N PRO A 176 15.89 -6.16 7.63
CA PRO A 176 16.26 -6.67 6.31
C PRO A 176 15.11 -7.40 5.62
N ALA A 177 15.03 -7.28 4.31
CA ALA A 177 14.02 -7.95 3.51
C ALA A 177 14.10 -9.48 3.65
N LYS A 178 12.97 -10.16 3.47
CA LYS A 178 12.93 -11.61 3.32
C LYS A 178 13.68 -11.99 2.04
N THR A 179 14.50 -13.05 2.10
CA THR A 179 15.17 -13.61 0.91
C THR A 179 14.46 -14.88 0.44
N THR A 180 14.70 -15.24 -0.82
CA THR A 180 14.34 -16.55 -1.37
C THR A 180 15.45 -17.55 -1.06
N LEU A 181 15.12 -18.84 -0.95
CA LEU A 181 16.07 -19.92 -0.76
C LEU A 181 15.78 -21.03 -1.78
N LYS A 182 16.84 -21.57 -2.38
CA LYS A 182 16.79 -22.77 -3.21
C LYS A 182 17.79 -23.79 -2.65
N ALA A 183 17.45 -25.07 -2.71
CA ALA A 183 18.30 -26.18 -2.29
C ALA A 183 18.39 -27.22 -3.40
N LYS A 184 19.60 -27.70 -3.69
CA LYS A 184 19.86 -28.76 -4.67
C LYS A 184 20.86 -29.75 -4.09
N ALA A 185 20.57 -31.06 -4.14
CA ALA A 185 21.52 -32.09 -3.78
C ALA A 185 22.68 -32.07 -4.78
N SER A 186 23.90 -31.90 -4.28
CA SER A 186 25.12 -32.03 -5.09
C SER A 186 25.49 -33.51 -5.27
N ASP A 187 25.47 -34.21 -4.15
CA ASP A 187 25.82 -35.65 -4.06
C ASP A 187 25.10 -36.30 -2.86
N ALA A 188 25.53 -37.53 -2.48
CA ALA A 188 24.95 -38.29 -1.37
C ALA A 188 25.10 -37.60 0.02
N LYS A 189 26.08 -36.76 0.18
CA LYS A 189 26.43 -36.15 1.50
C LYS A 189 26.41 -34.63 1.52
N ASN A 190 26.05 -33.98 0.37
CA ASN A 190 26.13 -32.54 0.23
C ASN A 190 24.89 -31.95 -0.46
N VAL A 191 24.46 -30.79 0.07
CA VAL A 191 23.41 -29.95 -0.50
C VAL A 191 23.98 -28.57 -0.77
N LYS A 192 23.81 -28.06 -1.97
CA LYS A 192 24.09 -26.66 -2.33
C LYS A 192 22.84 -25.83 -2.07
N LEU A 193 23.00 -24.82 -1.24
CA LEU A 193 21.99 -23.80 -0.94
C LEU A 193 22.35 -22.53 -1.69
N THR A 194 21.35 -21.89 -2.31
CA THR A 194 21.51 -20.59 -2.98
C THR A 194 20.35 -19.66 -2.60
N TRP A 195 20.61 -18.37 -2.52
CA TRP A 195 19.59 -17.38 -2.16
C TRP A 195 19.81 -16.05 -2.84
N SER A 196 18.75 -15.22 -2.88
CA SER A 196 18.82 -13.87 -3.43
C SER A 196 19.55 -12.95 -2.44
N LYS A 197 20.49 -12.13 -2.97
CA LYS A 197 21.17 -11.12 -2.17
C LYS A 197 20.18 -10.12 -1.59
N VAL A 198 20.28 -9.85 -0.29
CA VAL A 198 19.46 -8.84 0.41
C VAL A 198 20.27 -7.56 0.54
N LYS A 199 19.75 -6.47 -0.05
CA LYS A 199 20.37 -5.14 0.05
C LYS A 199 20.54 -4.73 1.51
N GLY A 200 21.74 -4.32 1.90
CA GLY A 200 22.07 -3.87 3.25
C GLY A 200 22.18 -4.98 4.30
N ALA A 201 22.14 -6.26 3.91
CA ALA A 201 22.46 -7.34 4.83
C ALA A 201 23.93 -7.34 5.19
N SER A 202 24.24 -7.57 6.47
CA SER A 202 25.61 -7.85 6.96
C SER A 202 25.95 -9.34 6.83
N GLY A 203 24.93 -10.20 6.73
CA GLY A 203 25.10 -11.63 6.59
C GLY A 203 23.80 -12.40 6.69
N TYR A 204 23.92 -13.73 6.82
CA TYR A 204 22.79 -14.65 6.82
C TYR A 204 22.96 -15.72 7.90
N GLU A 205 21.86 -16.24 8.39
CA GLU A 205 21.81 -17.43 9.22
C GLU A 205 20.98 -18.52 8.54
N ILE A 206 21.57 -19.71 8.39
CA ILE A 206 20.95 -20.88 7.76
C ILE A 206 20.55 -21.87 8.83
N TYR A 207 19.35 -22.38 8.71
CA TYR A 207 18.73 -23.32 9.63
C TYR A 207 18.30 -24.58 8.88
N ARG A 208 18.38 -25.74 9.54
CA ARG A 208 18.02 -27.05 9.00
C ARG A 208 17.17 -27.83 10.00
N SER A 209 16.25 -28.65 9.47
CA SER A 209 15.54 -29.70 10.17
C SER A 209 15.59 -30.99 9.38
N ASN A 210 15.40 -32.13 10.04
CA ASN A 210 15.22 -33.45 9.40
C ASN A 210 13.76 -33.81 9.19
N SER A 211 12.81 -32.99 9.66
CA SER A 211 11.38 -33.16 9.42
C SER A 211 10.75 -31.85 8.97
N LYS A 212 9.62 -31.94 8.23
CA LYS A 212 8.93 -30.79 7.63
C LYS A 212 8.53 -29.75 8.65
N ASP A 213 7.93 -30.19 9.74
CA ASP A 213 7.40 -29.33 10.80
C ASP A 213 8.28 -29.31 12.07
N GLY A 214 9.47 -29.89 11.95
CA GLY A 214 10.43 -30.00 13.04
C GLY A 214 11.13 -28.71 13.39
N LYS A 215 11.61 -28.62 14.63
CA LYS A 215 12.43 -27.51 15.09
C LYS A 215 13.71 -27.42 14.28
N CYS A 216 13.89 -26.31 13.55
CA CYS A 216 15.11 -26.07 12.81
C CYS A 216 16.25 -25.62 13.72
N SER A 217 17.40 -26.26 13.62
CA SER A 217 18.66 -25.84 14.27
C SER A 217 19.51 -25.00 13.32
N LYS A 218 20.23 -24.03 13.86
CA LYS A 218 21.14 -23.21 13.10
C LYS A 218 22.38 -24.03 12.68
N VAL A 219 22.61 -24.11 11.38
CA VAL A 219 23.75 -24.89 10.81
C VAL A 219 24.91 -23.99 10.38
N LYS A 220 24.64 -22.73 10.03
CA LYS A 220 25.69 -21.81 9.59
C LYS A 220 25.31 -20.36 9.79
N THR A 221 26.27 -19.57 10.21
CA THR A 221 26.24 -18.10 10.12
C THR A 221 27.20 -17.67 9.01
N ILE A 222 26.70 -16.90 8.05
CA ILE A 222 27.47 -16.27 6.98
C ILE A 222 27.65 -14.80 7.38
N SER A 223 28.88 -14.36 7.59
CA SER A 223 29.19 -12.98 8.04
C SER A 223 29.39 -11.97 6.91
N LYS A 224 29.36 -12.41 5.65
CA LYS A 224 29.50 -11.57 4.46
C LYS A 224 28.15 -11.43 3.74
N GLY A 225 27.59 -10.23 3.70
CA GLY A 225 26.27 -9.96 3.10
C GLY A 225 26.21 -10.11 1.56
N SER A 226 27.36 -10.17 0.89
CA SER A 226 27.45 -10.45 -0.55
C SER A 226 27.39 -11.94 -0.88
N THR A 227 27.58 -12.85 0.08
CA THR A 227 27.53 -14.30 -0.12
C THR A 227 26.09 -14.73 -0.42
N THR A 228 25.90 -15.53 -1.47
CA THR A 228 24.59 -16.02 -1.93
C THR A 228 24.51 -17.52 -2.09
N SER A 229 25.56 -18.25 -1.65
CA SER A 229 25.58 -19.72 -1.68
C SER A 229 26.31 -20.31 -0.49
N TYR A 230 25.97 -21.55 -0.16
CA TYR A 230 26.63 -22.35 0.87
C TYR A 230 26.47 -23.84 0.55
N LYS A 231 27.54 -24.62 0.70
CA LYS A 231 27.53 -26.08 0.60
C LYS A 231 27.39 -26.67 2.01
N ASN A 232 26.25 -27.31 2.31
CA ASN A 232 26.04 -28.03 3.55
C ASN A 232 26.44 -29.49 3.37
N GLY A 233 27.49 -29.90 4.00
CA GLY A 233 28.05 -31.24 3.92
C GLY A 233 27.80 -32.11 5.15
N LYS A 234 28.38 -33.33 5.15
CA LYS A 234 28.29 -34.34 6.21
C LYS A 234 26.83 -34.77 6.47
N LEU A 235 26.06 -34.90 5.40
CA LEU A 235 24.65 -35.33 5.46
C LEU A 235 24.56 -36.84 5.28
N LYS A 236 23.44 -37.41 5.72
CA LYS A 236 23.11 -38.83 5.44
C LYS A 236 22.62 -38.96 3.99
N LYS A 237 22.99 -40.04 3.29
CA LYS A 237 22.50 -40.37 1.95
C LYS A 237 21.00 -40.64 1.96
N SER A 238 20.33 -40.49 0.83
CA SER A 238 18.90 -40.78 0.62
C SER A 238 17.96 -40.13 1.67
N THR A 239 18.39 -39.03 2.30
CA THR A 239 17.71 -38.40 3.44
C THR A 239 17.17 -37.03 3.02
N THR A 240 15.92 -36.73 3.39
CA THR A 240 15.28 -35.43 3.15
C THR A 240 15.63 -34.44 4.26
N TYR A 241 16.08 -33.27 3.86
CA TYR A 241 16.38 -32.16 4.76
C TYR A 241 15.57 -30.92 4.40
N TYR A 242 15.18 -30.15 5.39
CA TYR A 242 14.38 -28.95 5.29
C TYR A 242 15.21 -27.74 5.73
N TYR A 243 15.26 -26.71 4.89
CA TYR A 243 16.09 -25.53 5.13
C TYR A 243 15.28 -24.26 5.12
N LYS A 244 15.67 -23.30 5.98
CA LYS A 244 15.26 -21.91 5.92
C LYS A 244 16.45 -21.02 6.21
N ILE A 245 16.39 -19.78 5.72
CA ILE A 245 17.42 -18.78 5.88
C ILE A 245 16.80 -17.45 6.28
N ARG A 246 17.53 -16.62 6.99
CA ARG A 246 17.19 -15.22 7.21
C ARG A 246 18.42 -14.34 7.03
N ALA A 247 18.23 -13.13 6.50
CA ALA A 247 19.26 -12.10 6.51
C ALA A 247 19.33 -11.40 7.87
N TYR A 248 20.49 -10.87 8.22
CA TYR A 248 20.63 -9.94 9.33
C TYR A 248 21.46 -8.72 8.93
N ARG A 249 21.21 -7.61 9.63
CA ARG A 249 22.03 -6.39 9.58
C ARG A 249 22.60 -6.12 10.98
N LYS A 250 23.87 -5.80 11.06
CA LYS A 250 24.49 -5.32 12.32
C LYS A 250 24.18 -3.84 12.48
N VAL A 251 23.68 -3.47 13.64
CA VAL A 251 23.45 -2.08 14.07
C VAL A 251 24.02 -1.97 15.50
N ASN A 252 25.00 -1.12 15.69
CA ASN A 252 25.71 -0.97 16.97
C ASN A 252 26.13 -2.34 17.56
N GLY A 253 26.78 -3.17 16.76
CA GLY A 253 27.26 -4.50 17.15
C GLY A 253 26.16 -5.60 17.23
N LYS A 254 24.89 -5.24 17.41
CA LYS A 254 23.77 -6.18 17.56
C LYS A 254 23.16 -6.56 16.22
N LYS A 255 22.75 -7.83 16.07
CA LYS A 255 22.07 -8.32 14.87
C LYS A 255 20.60 -7.95 14.89
N VAL A 256 20.13 -7.29 13.84
CA VAL A 256 18.70 -7.09 13.53
C VAL A 256 18.34 -8.05 12.41
N TYR A 257 17.40 -8.94 12.67
CA TYR A 257 17.04 -10.01 11.75
C TYR A 257 15.84 -9.66 10.88
N GLY A 258 15.91 -10.05 9.61
CA GLY A 258 14.77 -10.15 8.72
C GLY A 258 13.94 -11.42 8.99
N SER A 259 12.81 -11.52 8.30
CA SER A 259 11.97 -12.73 8.34
C SER A 259 12.68 -13.93 7.70
N TYR A 260 12.36 -15.14 8.15
CA TYR A 260 12.80 -16.36 7.49
C TYR A 260 12.25 -16.47 6.07
N SER A 261 13.04 -17.08 5.18
CA SER A 261 12.54 -17.59 3.90
C SER A 261 11.42 -18.61 4.11
N SER A 262 10.69 -18.93 3.07
CA SER A 262 9.91 -20.16 3.03
C SER A 262 10.84 -21.35 3.24
N VAL A 263 10.32 -22.44 3.85
CA VAL A 263 11.06 -23.69 4.00
C VAL A 263 11.20 -24.34 2.62
N VAL A 264 12.39 -24.82 2.32
CA VAL A 264 12.64 -25.66 1.13
C VAL A 264 13.11 -27.02 1.56
N SER A 265 12.67 -28.07 0.87
CA SER A 265 13.10 -29.45 1.09
C SER A 265 14.01 -29.93 -0.03
N VAL A 266 14.93 -30.83 0.31
CA VAL A 266 15.81 -31.49 -0.64
C VAL A 266 16.20 -32.87 -0.11
N LYS A 267 16.15 -33.89 -0.95
CA LYS A 267 16.64 -35.23 -0.64
C LYS A 267 18.04 -35.41 -1.20
N THR A 268 18.99 -35.83 -0.36
CA THR A 268 20.35 -36.20 -0.80
C THR A 268 20.33 -37.37 -1.74
N LYS A 269 21.33 -37.50 -2.62
CA LYS A 269 21.42 -38.64 -3.55
C LYS A 269 21.69 -39.93 -2.80
N ALA A 270 21.46 -41.06 -3.48
CA ALA A 270 21.79 -42.39 -2.97
C ALA A 270 23.28 -42.65 -3.06
N LYS A 271 23.91 -42.18 -4.16
CA LYS A 271 25.35 -42.23 -4.45
C LYS A 271 25.86 -40.83 -4.77
#